data_968b828bc6815a1040fba347cd67773b
#
_entry.id   968b828bc6815a1040fba347cd67773b
#
_cell.length_a   1.000
_cell.length_b   1.000
_cell.length_c   1.000
_cell.angle_alpha   90.00
_cell.angle_beta   90.00
_cell.angle_gamma   90.00
#
_symmetry.space_group_name_H-M   'P 1'
#
loop_
_entity.id
_entity.type
_entity.pdbx_description
1 polymer ?
#
loop_
_entity_poly.entity_id
_entity_poly.type
_entity_poly.pdbx_seq_one_letter_code
_entity_poly.pdbx_strand_id
1 'polypeptide(L)' 'GTGLGSRLVTEAMECLRAQGFTRLRLGVDKGNPQSLAFWKKNGFMQVSEDRYIVMERDI' A
#
# COMPACT_ATOMS: atom_id res chain seq x y z
N GLY A 1 -1.95 13.26 -9.91
CA GLY A 1 -3.16 12.57 -9.74
C GLY A 1 -4.31 13.34 -9.17
N THR A 2 -5.45 12.80 -9.39
CA THR A 2 -6.71 13.37 -8.95
C THR A 2 -7.11 12.89 -7.55
N GLY A 3 -6.33 12.03 -6.93
CA GLY A 3 -6.68 11.42 -5.67
C GLY A 3 -7.61 10.21 -5.81
N LEU A 4 -8.01 9.88 -7.03
CA LEU A 4 -8.91 8.75 -7.26
C LEU A 4 -8.27 7.43 -6.84
N GLY A 5 -6.98 7.22 -7.15
CA GLY A 5 -6.28 6.02 -6.75
C GLY A 5 -6.19 5.87 -5.24
N SER A 6 -5.91 6.96 -4.53
CA SER A 6 -5.86 6.94 -3.06
C SER A 6 -7.23 6.65 -2.47
N ARG A 7 -8.28 7.15 -3.08
CA ARG A 7 -9.65 6.89 -2.64
C ARG A 7 -9.99 5.41 -2.78
N LEU A 8 -9.61 4.79 -3.89
CA LEU A 8 -9.83 3.36 -4.09
C LEU A 8 -9.08 2.51 -3.07
N VAL A 9 -7.85 2.91 -2.75
CA VAL A 9 -7.07 2.23 -1.72
C VAL A 9 -7.75 2.34 -0.36
N THR A 10 -8.25 3.51 -0.02
CA THR A 10 -8.95 3.74 1.24
C THR A 10 -10.20 2.86 1.34
N GLU A 11 -10.99 2.80 0.27
CA GLU A 11 -12.19 1.98 0.23
C GLU A 11 -11.86 0.49 0.37
N ALA A 12 -10.80 0.04 -0.30
CA ALA A 12 -10.36 -1.35 -0.21
C ALA A 12 -9.93 -1.69 1.22
N MET A 13 -9.20 -0.79 1.87
CA MET A 13 -8.76 -1.03 3.24
C MET A 13 -9.92 -1.06 4.23
N GLU A 14 -10.92 -0.22 4.04
CA GLU A 14 -12.11 -0.23 4.87
C GLU A 14 -12.86 -1.56 4.73
N CYS A 15 -12.95 -2.06 3.50
CA CYS A 15 -13.58 -3.35 3.22
C CYS A 15 -12.83 -4.48 3.91
N LEU A 16 -11.51 -4.50 3.82
CA LEU A 16 -10.68 -5.52 4.45
C LEU A 16 -10.79 -5.47 5.98
N ARG A 17 -10.79 -4.27 6.54
CA ARG A 17 -10.94 -4.10 7.98
C ARG A 17 -12.28 -4.65 8.46
N ALA A 18 -13.33 -4.42 7.70
CA ALA A 18 -14.66 -4.94 8.03
C ALA A 18 -14.68 -6.47 8.01
N GLN A 19 -13.79 -7.10 7.24
CA GLN A 19 -13.66 -8.55 7.18
C GLN A 19 -12.73 -9.13 8.25
N GLY A 20 -12.15 -8.29 9.10
CA GLY A 20 -11.30 -8.72 10.20
C GLY A 20 -9.80 -8.65 9.94
N PHE A 21 -9.39 -8.14 8.79
CA PHE A 21 -7.96 -7.94 8.51
C PHE A 21 -7.44 -6.73 9.28
N THR A 22 -6.21 -6.84 9.79
CA THR A 22 -5.60 -5.77 10.59
C THR A 22 -4.35 -5.17 9.93
N ARG A 23 -3.85 -5.81 8.88
CA ARG A 23 -2.63 -5.38 8.20
C ARG A 23 -2.69 -5.76 6.73
N LEU A 24 -2.16 -4.88 5.89
CA LEU A 24 -2.06 -5.13 4.46
C LEU A 24 -0.59 -5.09 4.05
N ARG A 25 -0.15 -6.11 3.30
CA ARG A 25 1.22 -6.21 2.79
C ARG A 25 1.17 -6.28 1.28
N LEU A 26 2.10 -5.60 0.62
CA LEU A 26 2.22 -5.65 -0.82
C LEU A 26 3.68 -5.59 -1.27
N GLY A 27 3.92 -6.00 -2.51
CA GLY A 27 5.23 -5.92 -3.13
C GLY A 27 5.25 -4.85 -4.22
N VAL A 28 6.27 -4.02 -4.21
CA VAL A 28 6.45 -2.94 -5.19
C VAL A 28 7.71 -3.22 -5.99
N ASP A 29 7.61 -3.12 -7.32
CA ASP A 29 8.75 -3.29 -8.21
C ASP A 29 9.80 -2.20 -7.93
N LYS A 30 11.05 -2.62 -7.74
CA LYS A 30 12.16 -1.70 -7.49
C LYS A 30 12.39 -0.70 -8.61
N GLY A 31 12.02 -1.07 -9.83
CA GLY A 31 12.15 -0.21 -10.99
C GLY A 31 11.03 0.79 -11.15
N ASN A 32 10.11 0.88 -10.20
CA ASN A 32 8.95 1.75 -10.31
C ASN A 32 8.84 2.71 -9.10
N PRO A 33 9.64 3.81 -9.13
CA PRO A 33 9.62 4.76 -8.01
C PRO A 33 8.30 5.48 -7.85
N GLN A 34 7.50 5.58 -8.91
CA GLN A 34 6.18 6.21 -8.81
C GLN A 34 5.23 5.39 -7.95
N SER A 35 5.24 4.06 -8.11
CA SER A 35 4.43 3.19 -7.28
C SER A 35 4.88 3.25 -5.82
N LEU A 36 6.18 3.26 -5.58
CA LEU A 36 6.71 3.37 -4.23
C LEU A 36 6.23 4.65 -3.56
N ALA A 37 6.32 5.77 -4.26
CA ALA A 37 5.86 7.05 -3.74
C ALA A 37 4.35 7.05 -3.46
N PHE A 38 3.58 6.44 -4.36
CA PHE A 38 2.13 6.33 -4.19
C PHE A 38 1.77 5.58 -2.91
N TRP A 39 2.40 4.42 -2.66
CA TRP A 39 2.09 3.63 -1.48
C TRP A 39 2.55 4.31 -0.20
N LYS A 40 3.72 4.97 -0.22
CA LYS A 40 4.17 5.76 0.92
C LYS A 40 3.19 6.88 1.25
N LYS A 41 2.67 7.55 0.24
CA LYS A 41 1.67 8.60 0.42
C LYS A 41 0.40 8.06 1.06
N ASN A 42 0.08 6.80 0.82
CA ASN A 42 -1.08 6.15 1.39
C ASN A 42 -0.80 5.46 2.72
N GLY A 43 0.30 5.78 3.35
CA GLY A 43 0.60 5.33 4.72
C GLY A 43 1.33 4.02 4.82
N PHE A 44 1.78 3.45 3.71
CA PHE A 44 2.56 2.21 3.74
C PHE A 44 4.01 2.49 4.09
N MET A 45 4.61 1.59 4.84
CA MET A 45 6.01 1.67 5.24
C MET A 45 6.77 0.51 4.62
N GLN A 46 8.00 0.78 4.16
CA GLN A 46 8.87 -0.26 3.67
C GLN A 46 9.38 -1.10 4.85
N VAL A 47 9.17 -2.41 4.78
CA VAL A 47 9.58 -3.32 5.84
C VAL A 47 10.69 -4.28 5.42
N SER A 48 10.86 -4.51 4.13
CA SER A 48 11.96 -5.31 3.64
C SER A 48 12.20 -5.02 2.16
N GLU A 49 13.34 -5.50 1.65
CA GLU A 49 13.70 -5.35 0.25
C GLU A 49 14.44 -6.62 -0.18
N ASP A 50 13.94 -7.25 -1.23
CA ASP A 50 14.56 -8.41 -1.85
C ASP A 50 14.36 -8.25 -3.36
N ARG A 51 13.63 -9.14 -4.02
CA ARG A 51 13.25 -8.94 -5.44
C ARG A 51 12.32 -7.76 -5.58
N TYR A 52 11.47 -7.55 -4.58
CA TYR A 52 10.53 -6.45 -4.51
C TYR A 52 10.74 -5.69 -3.22
N ILE A 53 10.29 -4.46 -3.22
CA ILE A 53 10.20 -3.67 -1.99
C ILE A 53 8.90 -4.09 -1.32
N VAL A 54 8.98 -4.66 -0.14
CA VAL A 54 7.79 -5.09 0.60
C VAL A 54 7.34 -3.96 1.49
N MET A 55 6.07 -3.61 1.38
CA MET A 55 5.49 -2.52 2.16
C MET A 55 4.30 -3.03 2.95
N GLU A 56 4.09 -2.48 4.12
CA GLU A 56 2.98 -2.84 5.01
C GLU A 56 2.32 -1.62 5.58
N ARG A 57 1.04 -1.78 5.91
CA ARG A 57 0.28 -0.78 6.63
C ARG A 57 -0.75 -1.49 7.51
N ASP A 58 -0.90 -0.97 8.74
CA ASP A 58 -2.00 -1.38 9.61
C ASP A 58 -3.30 -0.75 9.11
N ILE A 59 -4.37 -1.49 9.17
CA ILE A 59 -5.70 -1.01 8.73
C ILE A 59 -6.77 -1.13 9.81
#